data_3d709ca612e989974cea96be904974e3
#
_entry.id   3d709ca612e989974cea96be904974e3
#
_cell.length_a   1.000
_cell.length_b   1.000
_cell.length_c   1.000
_cell.angle_alpha   90.00
_cell.angle_beta   90.00
_cell.angle_gamma   90.00
#
_symmetry.space_group_name_H-M   'P 1'
#
loop_
_entity.id
_entity.type
_entity.pdbx_description
1 polymer ?
#
loop_
_entity_poly.entity_id
_entity_poly.type
_entity_poly.pdbx_seq_one_letter_code
_entity_poly.pdbx_strand_id
1 'polypeptide(L)'
;MIINSRLMFRLKYLNILGSKAELAALPEGKLLINTINAHSYNTARKDELFAEALTNGDVLIPDGVSIVKACRWIKAKRLPKERIAGWDLFEFEMNKLEECGMKNVECGVNGEECGMNNSSLDNSRSASADNSCSGKRLYEPSAKLKTQNSKLRSSQRTVMFMGSSEKVLDLIVKRAAEVYPHLKVVTYSPPYKPEFSDEDNKAIIDAINAVNPDLLWIGMTAPKQEKWTYSHWNELNIHCHVGTIGAVFDFFAGTVERAPIWWQRHGLEWLYRLLKEPKRMWRRYIIGNTLFLWNMVKEKC
;
A
#
# COMPACT_ATOMS: atom_id res chain seq x y z
N MET A 1 -19.37 -29.92 -2.62
CA MET A 1 -19.28 -29.77 -1.15
C MET A 1 -18.87 -28.31 -0.90
N ILE A 2 -19.85 -27.42 -0.76
CA ILE A 2 -19.59 -25.97 -0.53
C ILE A 2 -19.22 -25.85 0.94
N ILE A 3 -17.92 -25.86 1.24
CA ILE A 3 -17.42 -25.54 2.57
C ILE A 3 -17.73 -24.07 2.81
N ASN A 4 -18.52 -23.81 3.83
CA ASN A 4 -19.03 -22.51 4.19
C ASN A 4 -17.86 -21.53 4.44
N SER A 5 -17.51 -20.69 3.47
CA SER A 5 -16.36 -19.74 3.47
C SER A 5 -16.38 -18.80 4.69
N ARG A 6 -17.55 -18.57 5.29
CA ARG A 6 -17.70 -17.79 6.55
C ARG A 6 -16.94 -18.38 7.75
N LEU A 7 -16.55 -19.67 7.70
CA LEU A 7 -15.77 -20.32 8.75
C LEU A 7 -14.26 -20.23 8.56
N MET A 8 -13.78 -19.81 7.37
CA MET A 8 -12.34 -19.86 7.04
C MET A 8 -11.54 -18.64 7.48
N PHE A 9 -12.09 -17.40 7.46
CA PHE A 9 -11.33 -16.23 7.88
C PHE A 9 -11.33 -16.08 9.40
N ARG A 10 -10.25 -16.55 10.02
CA ARG A 10 -10.04 -16.52 11.48
C ARG A 10 -8.70 -15.89 11.81
N LEU A 11 -8.72 -14.92 12.71
CA LEU A 11 -7.53 -14.20 13.19
C LEU A 11 -6.47 -15.18 13.75
N LYS A 12 -6.95 -16.28 14.34
CA LYS A 12 -6.11 -17.33 14.94
C LYS A 12 -5.07 -17.91 13.96
N TYR A 13 -5.38 -17.96 12.68
CA TYR A 13 -4.55 -18.62 11.67
C TYR A 13 -3.83 -17.67 10.73
N LEU A 14 -4.08 -16.37 10.82
CA LEU A 14 -3.44 -15.38 9.93
C LEU A 14 -1.94 -15.26 10.23
N ASN A 15 -1.16 -15.07 9.16
CA ASN A 15 0.27 -14.82 9.25
C ASN A 15 0.52 -13.31 9.41
N ILE A 16 0.39 -12.81 10.64
CA ILE A 16 0.53 -11.39 10.95
C ILE A 16 1.98 -11.10 11.36
N LEU A 17 2.54 -9.99 10.85
CA LEU A 17 3.89 -9.55 11.17
C LEU A 17 4.02 -9.28 12.68
N GLY A 18 5.14 -9.73 13.28
CA GLY A 18 5.32 -9.73 14.73
C GLY A 18 5.83 -8.42 15.31
N SER A 19 6.67 -7.69 14.57
CA SER A 19 7.36 -6.50 15.07
C SER A 19 7.85 -5.59 13.95
N LYS A 20 8.21 -4.35 14.27
CA LYS A 20 8.88 -3.41 13.35
C LYS A 20 10.25 -3.92 12.89
N ALA A 21 10.93 -4.74 13.69
CA ALA A 21 12.18 -5.38 13.29
C ALA A 21 11.97 -6.38 12.15
N GLU A 22 10.85 -7.13 12.16
CA GLU A 22 10.48 -8.00 11.04
C GLU A 22 10.13 -7.20 9.80
N LEU A 23 9.55 -6.00 9.93
CA LEU A 23 9.31 -5.08 8.82
C LEU A 23 10.62 -4.68 8.13
N ALA A 24 11.67 -4.39 8.93
CA ALA A 24 12.99 -4.06 8.41
C ALA A 24 13.69 -5.23 7.71
N ALA A 25 13.29 -6.46 8.02
CA ALA A 25 13.84 -7.69 7.45
C ALA A 25 13.05 -8.23 6.25
N LEU A 26 12.07 -7.48 5.73
CA LEU A 26 11.33 -7.91 4.53
C LEU A 26 12.28 -8.04 3.34
N PRO A 27 12.14 -9.13 2.55
CA PRO A 27 12.95 -9.31 1.36
C PRO A 27 12.64 -8.24 0.31
N GLU A 28 13.60 -7.94 -0.52
CA GLU A 28 13.37 -7.09 -1.69
C GLU A 28 12.55 -7.80 -2.76
N GLY A 29 11.95 -7.03 -3.65
CA GLY A 29 11.15 -7.56 -4.75
C GLY A 29 9.67 -7.24 -4.62
N LYS A 30 8.86 -7.99 -5.35
CA LYS A 30 7.41 -7.77 -5.44
C LYS A 30 6.71 -8.37 -4.22
N LEU A 31 6.25 -7.51 -3.30
CA LEU A 31 5.52 -7.92 -2.09
C LEU A 31 4.24 -7.10 -1.92
N LEU A 32 3.12 -7.78 -1.69
CA LEU A 32 1.85 -7.16 -1.30
C LEU A 32 1.75 -7.06 0.21
N ILE A 33 1.76 -5.82 0.71
CA ILE A 33 1.70 -5.51 2.14
C ILE A 33 0.33 -4.91 2.47
N ASN A 34 -0.48 -5.68 3.18
CA ASN A 34 -1.82 -5.28 3.62
C ASN A 34 -1.83 -4.95 5.12
N THR A 35 -2.86 -4.20 5.53
CA THR A 35 -3.09 -3.86 6.95
C THR A 35 -4.33 -4.55 7.50
N ILE A 36 -4.29 -5.00 8.76
CA ILE A 36 -5.47 -5.56 9.43
C ILE A 36 -5.78 -4.81 10.73
N ASN A 37 -7.04 -4.40 10.87
CA ASN A 37 -7.61 -3.83 12.08
C ASN A 37 -8.99 -4.46 12.38
N ALA A 38 -9.63 -4.11 13.50
CA ALA A 38 -10.92 -4.68 13.88
C ALA A 38 -12.01 -4.49 12.81
N HIS A 39 -11.98 -3.38 12.08
CA HIS A 39 -12.94 -3.11 11.01
C HIS A 39 -12.68 -3.99 9.78
N SER A 40 -11.43 -4.04 9.29
CA SER A 40 -11.07 -4.89 8.16
C SER A 40 -11.29 -6.38 8.48
N TYR A 41 -11.02 -6.82 9.71
CA TYR A 41 -11.36 -8.17 10.15
C TYR A 41 -12.87 -8.47 10.03
N ASN A 42 -13.72 -7.58 10.56
CA ASN A 42 -15.18 -7.76 10.47
C ASN A 42 -15.71 -7.72 9.04
N THR A 43 -15.08 -6.92 8.16
CA THR A 43 -15.43 -6.82 6.74
C THR A 43 -15.03 -8.09 6.00
N ALA A 44 -13.82 -8.59 6.21
CA ALA A 44 -13.32 -9.82 5.59
C ALA A 44 -14.15 -11.05 5.96
N ARG A 45 -14.76 -11.10 7.15
CA ARG A 45 -15.71 -12.16 7.52
C ARG A 45 -17.00 -12.17 6.70
N LYS A 46 -17.29 -11.14 5.93
CA LYS A 46 -18.49 -10.97 5.10
C LYS A 46 -18.18 -10.90 3.61
N ASP A 47 -16.95 -10.62 3.24
CA ASP A 47 -16.47 -10.43 1.87
C ASP A 47 -15.32 -11.42 1.63
N GLU A 48 -15.61 -12.45 0.84
CA GLU A 48 -14.70 -13.57 0.57
C GLU A 48 -13.43 -13.11 -0.17
N LEU A 49 -13.59 -12.31 -1.21
CA LEU A 49 -12.44 -11.79 -1.96
C LEU A 49 -11.54 -10.91 -1.09
N PHE A 50 -12.14 -10.14 -0.17
CA PHE A 50 -11.34 -9.37 0.79
C PHE A 50 -10.61 -10.27 1.80
N ALA A 51 -11.27 -11.35 2.25
CA ALA A 51 -10.64 -12.33 3.12
C ALA A 51 -9.44 -13.02 2.42
N GLU A 52 -9.60 -13.39 1.16
CA GLU A 52 -8.52 -13.94 0.32
C GLU A 52 -7.37 -12.94 0.17
N ALA A 53 -7.66 -11.68 -0.16
CA ALA A 53 -6.66 -10.63 -0.31
C ALA A 53 -5.81 -10.44 0.96
N LEU A 54 -6.45 -10.50 2.15
CA LEU A 54 -5.74 -10.39 3.42
C LEU A 54 -4.98 -11.66 3.82
N THR A 55 -5.46 -12.84 3.39
CA THR A 55 -4.85 -14.12 3.76
C THR A 55 -3.68 -14.48 2.86
N ASN A 56 -3.81 -14.20 1.56
CA ASN A 56 -2.88 -14.60 0.51
C ASN A 56 -1.93 -13.45 0.09
N GLY A 57 -2.09 -12.24 0.64
CA GLY A 57 -1.07 -11.20 0.52
C GLY A 57 0.21 -11.63 1.23
N ASP A 58 1.37 -11.14 0.75
CA ASP A 58 2.67 -11.59 1.24
C ASP A 58 2.91 -11.18 2.70
N VAL A 59 2.48 -9.99 3.07
CA VAL A 59 2.68 -9.42 4.41
C VAL A 59 1.38 -8.80 4.93
N LEU A 60 1.04 -9.16 6.17
CA LEU A 60 -0.11 -8.59 6.87
C LEU A 60 0.34 -7.91 8.17
N ILE A 61 0.20 -6.58 8.25
CA ILE A 61 0.63 -5.81 9.43
C ILE A 61 -0.54 -5.50 10.39
N PRO A 62 -0.31 -5.57 11.72
CA PRO A 62 -1.36 -5.35 12.72
C PRO A 62 -1.61 -3.85 12.95
N ASP A 63 -2.50 -3.24 12.14
CA ASP A 63 -2.89 -1.84 12.27
C ASP A 63 -3.99 -1.66 13.33
N GLY A 64 -3.64 -1.86 14.57
CA GLY A 64 -4.54 -1.64 15.69
C GLY A 64 -4.15 -2.43 16.92
N VAL A 65 -4.15 -1.76 18.07
CA VAL A 65 -3.88 -2.38 19.38
C VAL A 65 -4.87 -3.51 19.68
N SER A 66 -6.12 -3.41 19.16
CA SER A 66 -7.14 -4.45 19.31
C SER A 66 -6.74 -5.78 18.67
N ILE A 67 -6.09 -5.76 17.51
CA ILE A 67 -5.58 -6.97 16.84
C ILE A 67 -4.47 -7.61 17.69
N VAL A 68 -3.50 -6.82 18.14
CA VAL A 68 -2.38 -7.31 18.98
C VAL A 68 -2.90 -7.98 20.25
N LYS A 69 -3.84 -7.32 20.95
CA LYS A 69 -4.46 -7.88 22.18
C LYS A 69 -5.29 -9.12 21.87
N ALA A 70 -6.05 -9.11 20.78
CA ALA A 70 -6.87 -10.23 20.37
C ALA A 70 -6.03 -11.48 20.05
N CYS A 71 -4.96 -11.34 19.26
CA CYS A 71 -4.04 -12.44 18.95
C CYS A 71 -3.50 -13.12 20.22
N ARG A 72 -3.11 -12.33 21.21
CA ARG A 72 -2.65 -12.84 22.51
C ARG A 72 -3.76 -13.58 23.27
N TRP A 73 -4.97 -13.00 23.29
CA TRP A 73 -6.10 -13.55 24.01
C TRP A 73 -6.61 -14.87 23.44
N ILE A 74 -6.68 -14.99 22.11
CA ILE A 74 -7.13 -16.23 21.42
C ILE A 74 -5.99 -17.24 21.21
N LYS A 75 -4.77 -16.93 21.65
CA LYS A 75 -3.56 -17.73 21.41
C LYS A 75 -3.37 -18.02 19.91
N ALA A 76 -3.33 -16.97 19.10
CA ALA A 76 -3.15 -17.07 17.67
C ALA A 76 -1.80 -17.69 17.29
N LYS A 77 -1.70 -18.26 16.07
CA LYS A 77 -0.46 -18.85 15.54
C LYS A 77 0.70 -17.86 15.52
N ARG A 78 0.43 -16.57 15.24
CA ARG A 78 1.39 -15.46 15.32
C ARG A 78 0.95 -14.50 16.41
N LEU A 79 1.91 -14.11 17.26
CA LEU A 79 1.67 -13.22 18.39
C LEU A 79 2.42 -11.90 18.17
N PRO A 80 1.79 -10.91 17.51
CA PRO A 80 2.43 -9.62 17.30
C PRO A 80 2.77 -8.97 18.63
N LYS A 81 4.00 -8.44 18.74
CA LYS A 81 4.53 -7.80 19.95
C LYS A 81 4.02 -6.38 20.10
N GLU A 82 3.81 -5.72 18.97
CA GLU A 82 3.45 -4.30 18.88
C GLU A 82 2.47 -4.04 17.71
N ARG A 83 1.86 -2.87 17.74
CA ARG A 83 1.09 -2.34 16.62
C ARG A 83 2.05 -1.79 15.56
N ILE A 84 1.76 -2.09 14.31
CA ILE A 84 2.41 -1.47 13.15
C ILE A 84 1.29 -0.82 12.34
N ALA A 85 1.19 0.50 12.36
CA ALA A 85 0.20 1.22 11.59
C ALA A 85 0.63 1.37 10.12
N GLY A 86 -0.33 1.61 9.22
CA GLY A 86 -0.01 1.93 7.84
C GLY A 86 0.94 3.13 7.70
N TRP A 87 0.88 4.10 8.64
CA TRP A 87 1.84 5.20 8.72
C TRP A 87 3.26 4.74 9.06
N ASP A 88 3.41 3.78 9.99
CA ASP A 88 4.73 3.26 10.36
C ASP A 88 5.40 2.54 9.18
N LEU A 89 4.60 1.81 8.38
CA LEU A 89 5.05 1.19 7.12
C LEU A 89 5.46 2.27 6.11
N PHE A 90 4.60 3.27 5.91
CA PHE A 90 4.86 4.36 4.97
C PHE A 90 6.17 5.09 5.30
N GLU A 91 6.32 5.53 6.53
CA GLU A 91 7.50 6.25 7.00
C GLU A 91 8.77 5.40 6.88
N PHE A 92 8.68 4.12 7.22
CA PHE A 92 9.79 3.18 7.10
C PHE A 92 10.26 3.01 5.64
N GLU A 93 9.34 2.69 4.72
CA GLU A 93 9.69 2.44 3.31
C GLU A 93 10.15 3.72 2.60
N MET A 94 9.51 4.86 2.88
CA MET A 94 9.91 6.15 2.30
C MET A 94 11.31 6.57 2.75
N ASN A 95 11.62 6.44 4.04
CA ASN A 95 12.95 6.76 4.57
C ASN A 95 14.03 5.82 4.01
N LYS A 96 13.75 4.51 3.95
CA LYS A 96 14.65 3.53 3.35
C LYS A 96 14.99 3.89 1.89
N LEU A 97 13.98 4.29 1.14
CA LEU A 97 14.15 4.62 -0.27
C LEU A 97 14.87 5.96 -0.47
N GLU A 98 14.61 6.96 0.38
CA GLU A 98 15.29 8.25 0.40
C GLU A 98 16.79 8.09 0.70
N GLU A 99 17.15 7.27 1.69
CA GLU A 99 18.54 6.96 2.01
C GLU A 99 19.29 6.30 0.83
N CYS A 100 18.60 5.41 0.10
CA CYS A 100 19.15 4.83 -1.12
C CYS A 100 19.34 5.88 -2.22
N GLY A 101 18.40 6.82 -2.34
CA GLY A 101 18.49 7.95 -3.28
C GLY A 101 19.69 8.87 -2.98
N MET A 102 19.91 9.19 -1.71
CA MET A 102 21.05 10.01 -1.26
C MET A 102 22.40 9.37 -1.62
N LYS A 103 22.58 8.08 -1.31
CA LYS A 103 23.82 7.35 -1.62
C LYS A 103 24.15 7.35 -3.11
N ASN A 104 23.15 7.20 -3.97
CA ASN A 104 23.33 7.27 -5.41
C ASN A 104 23.79 8.65 -5.91
N VAL A 105 23.35 9.72 -5.25
CA VAL A 105 23.79 11.08 -5.56
C VAL A 105 25.24 11.29 -5.15
N GLU A 106 25.65 10.84 -3.97
CA GLU A 106 27.02 10.95 -3.46
C GLU A 106 28.04 10.16 -4.31
N CYS A 107 27.70 8.91 -4.69
CA CYS A 107 28.56 8.13 -5.61
C CYS A 107 28.69 8.74 -7.00
N GLY A 108 27.65 9.39 -7.50
CA GLY A 108 27.67 10.08 -8.80
C GLY A 108 28.53 11.37 -8.83
N VAL A 109 28.80 11.96 -7.67
CA VAL A 109 29.62 13.17 -7.54
C VAL A 109 31.11 12.83 -7.45
N ASN A 110 31.47 11.67 -6.90
CA ASN A 110 32.88 11.29 -6.63
C ASN A 110 33.54 10.41 -7.71
N GLY A 111 32.83 10.06 -8.80
CA GLY A 111 33.41 9.38 -9.97
C GLY A 111 34.01 7.98 -9.70
N GLU A 112 33.77 7.36 -8.54
CA GLU A 112 34.23 6.03 -8.21
C GLU A 112 33.17 4.99 -8.52
N GLU A 113 33.49 4.09 -9.45
CA GLU A 113 32.68 2.92 -9.79
C GLU A 113 32.54 2.03 -8.56
N CYS A 114 31.33 1.95 -8.00
CA CYS A 114 31.02 0.93 -7.01
C CYS A 114 30.87 -0.41 -7.74
N GLY A 115 31.97 -1.19 -7.73
CA GLY A 115 32.07 -2.47 -8.41
C GLY A 115 31.02 -3.47 -7.92
N MET A 116 30.01 -3.74 -8.72
CA MET A 116 29.26 -4.99 -8.70
C MET A 116 29.67 -5.78 -9.94
N ASN A 117 30.48 -6.81 -9.70
CA ASN A 117 30.77 -7.85 -10.67
C ASN A 117 29.47 -8.54 -11.11
N ASN A 118 29.08 -8.34 -12.34
CA ASN A 118 28.23 -9.25 -13.07
C ASN A 118 28.90 -9.58 -14.41
N SER A 119 29.42 -10.79 -14.44
CA SER A 119 29.97 -11.42 -15.63
C SER A 119 28.90 -11.67 -16.68
N SER A 120 29.19 -11.15 -17.86
CA SER A 120 28.94 -11.67 -19.21
C SER A 120 27.66 -12.43 -19.54
N LEU A 121 26.94 -11.92 -20.54
CA LEU A 121 26.77 -12.64 -21.83
C LEU A 121 26.18 -11.71 -22.90
N ASP A 122 27.02 -11.45 -23.89
CA ASP A 122 26.67 -10.90 -25.20
C ASP A 122 25.59 -11.73 -25.90
N ASN A 123 24.63 -11.09 -26.55
CA ASN A 123 24.33 -11.44 -27.93
C ASN A 123 23.51 -10.36 -28.65
N SER A 124 24.19 -9.81 -29.65
CA SER A 124 23.67 -9.02 -30.73
C SER A 124 22.58 -9.74 -31.54
N ARG A 125 21.53 -9.03 -31.94
CA ARG A 125 21.01 -9.07 -33.32
C ARG A 125 20.03 -7.96 -33.60
N SER A 126 20.36 -7.18 -34.57
CA SER A 126 19.57 -6.22 -35.32
C SER A 126 18.41 -6.87 -36.09
N ALA A 127 17.25 -6.25 -36.13
CA ALA A 127 16.37 -6.29 -37.30
C ALA A 127 15.45 -5.06 -37.31
N SER A 128 15.63 -4.27 -38.32
CA SER A 128 14.75 -3.21 -38.82
C SER A 128 13.50 -3.82 -39.47
N ALA A 129 12.35 -3.19 -39.34
CA ALA A 129 11.34 -3.06 -40.39
C ALA A 129 10.18 -2.17 -39.96
N ASP A 130 10.04 -1.19 -40.63
CA ASP A 130 9.04 -0.34 -41.27
C ASP A 130 7.54 -0.60 -41.08
N ASN A 131 6.88 0.55 -40.93
CA ASN A 131 5.69 1.06 -41.63
C ASN A 131 4.28 0.77 -41.17
N SER A 132 3.71 1.93 -40.82
CA SER A 132 2.40 2.49 -41.27
C SER A 132 1.12 1.69 -40.99
N CYS A 133 0.22 2.22 -40.25
CA CYS A 133 -1.07 2.69 -40.76
C CYS A 133 -2.00 3.25 -39.67
N SER A 134 -2.53 4.41 -39.98
CA SER A 134 -3.93 4.82 -39.83
C SER A 134 -4.62 4.82 -38.48
N GLY A 135 -4.77 6.00 -37.98
CA GLY A 135 -5.89 6.66 -37.29
C GLY A 135 -6.99 5.80 -36.65
N LYS A 136 -6.92 5.65 -35.33
CA LYS A 136 -8.11 5.53 -34.50
C LYS A 136 -7.99 6.54 -33.36
N ARG A 137 -9.00 7.36 -33.18
CA ARG A 137 -9.13 8.31 -32.07
C ARG A 137 -8.91 7.54 -30.77
N LEU A 138 -7.78 7.79 -30.12
CA LEU A 138 -7.47 7.29 -28.80
C LEU A 138 -8.44 7.94 -27.82
N TYR A 139 -9.21 7.12 -27.14
CA TYR A 139 -9.92 7.46 -25.93
C TYR A 139 -8.90 8.00 -24.92
N GLU A 140 -8.97 9.29 -24.58
CA GLU A 140 -8.17 9.86 -23.50
C GLU A 140 -8.76 9.37 -22.18
N PRO A 141 -8.05 8.54 -21.41
CA PRO A 141 -8.49 8.19 -20.05
C PRO A 141 -8.53 9.48 -19.22
N SER A 142 -9.63 9.69 -18.51
CA SER A 142 -9.86 10.86 -17.64
C SER A 142 -8.90 10.97 -16.45
N ALA A 143 -8.00 10.02 -16.29
CA ALA A 143 -6.92 10.02 -15.28
C ALA A 143 -5.60 10.43 -15.94
N LYS A 144 -4.97 11.49 -15.41
CA LYS A 144 -3.69 12.00 -15.89
C LYS A 144 -2.55 11.51 -15.00
N LEU A 145 -1.55 10.90 -15.61
CA LEU A 145 -0.28 10.58 -14.96
C LEU A 145 0.47 11.90 -14.73
N LYS A 146 0.71 12.26 -13.46
CA LYS A 146 1.48 13.46 -13.10
C LYS A 146 2.85 13.05 -12.59
N THR A 147 3.90 13.67 -13.13
CA THR A 147 5.29 13.44 -12.75
C THR A 147 5.94 14.72 -12.28
N GLN A 148 6.68 14.66 -11.21
CA GLN A 148 7.48 15.76 -10.70
C GLN A 148 8.75 15.92 -11.54
N ASN A 149 9.01 17.11 -12.01
CA ASN A 149 10.16 17.64 -12.76
C ASN A 149 11.21 16.68 -13.34
N SER A 150 11.31 16.69 -14.66
CA SER A 150 12.15 15.82 -15.51
C SER A 150 13.66 16.17 -15.57
N LYS A 151 14.21 16.94 -14.65
CA LYS A 151 15.62 17.43 -14.76
C LYS A 151 16.65 16.77 -13.84
N LEU A 152 16.29 15.81 -13.01
CA LEU A 152 17.25 15.09 -12.17
C LEU A 152 17.40 13.62 -12.59
N ARG A 153 18.53 13.31 -13.10
CA ARG A 153 19.34 12.07 -13.26
C ARG A 153 18.64 10.68 -13.22
N SER A 154 19.12 9.80 -14.09
CA SER A 154 18.76 8.38 -14.31
C SER A 154 18.99 7.42 -13.12
N SER A 155 19.28 7.92 -11.92
CA SER A 155 19.51 7.13 -10.70
C SER A 155 18.50 7.42 -9.58
N GLN A 156 17.50 8.27 -9.81
CA GLN A 156 16.56 8.67 -8.76
C GLN A 156 15.48 7.59 -8.57
N ARG A 157 15.30 7.16 -7.32
CA ARG A 157 14.27 6.17 -6.95
C ARG A 157 12.86 6.73 -7.17
N THR A 158 12.00 5.92 -7.74
CA THR A 158 10.64 6.33 -8.12
C THR A 158 9.61 5.75 -7.17
N VAL A 159 8.81 6.61 -6.56
CA VAL A 159 7.64 6.24 -5.75
C VAL A 159 6.37 6.59 -6.50
N MET A 160 5.44 5.66 -6.60
CA MET A 160 4.14 5.90 -7.21
C MET A 160 3.03 5.89 -6.18
N PHE A 161 2.18 6.92 -6.22
CA PHE A 161 0.94 7.00 -5.45
C PHE A 161 -0.25 6.81 -6.39
N MET A 162 -0.97 5.71 -6.24
CA MET A 162 -2.15 5.37 -7.02
C MET A 162 -3.40 5.39 -6.15
N GLY A 163 -4.41 6.12 -6.55
CA GLY A 163 -5.66 6.29 -5.82
C GLY A 163 -5.89 7.73 -5.37
N SER A 164 -6.89 7.94 -4.51
CA SER A 164 -7.31 9.25 -4.00
C SER A 164 -7.74 10.23 -5.10
N SER A 165 -8.01 11.49 -4.73
CA SER A 165 -8.34 12.56 -5.69
C SER A 165 -7.08 13.28 -6.17
N GLU A 166 -7.13 13.86 -7.37
CA GLU A 166 -6.04 14.68 -7.91
C GLU A 166 -5.59 15.77 -6.93
N LYS A 167 -6.55 16.41 -6.25
CA LYS A 167 -6.26 17.46 -5.25
C LYS A 167 -5.39 16.94 -4.10
N VAL A 168 -5.68 15.75 -3.58
CA VAL A 168 -4.89 15.12 -2.51
C VAL A 168 -3.52 14.73 -3.04
N LEU A 169 -3.46 14.18 -4.25
CA LEU A 169 -2.21 13.78 -4.89
C LEU A 169 -1.28 14.97 -5.16
N ASP A 170 -1.82 16.13 -5.56
CA ASP A 170 -1.03 17.35 -5.73
C ASP A 170 -0.40 17.84 -4.40
N LEU A 171 -1.13 17.68 -3.28
CA LEU A 171 -0.58 17.97 -1.95
C LEU A 171 0.50 16.98 -1.54
N ILE A 172 0.32 15.68 -1.86
CA ILE A 172 1.33 14.66 -1.63
C ILE A 172 2.62 14.99 -2.38
N VAL A 173 2.52 15.35 -3.67
CA VAL A 173 3.69 15.71 -4.49
C VAL A 173 4.45 16.90 -3.88
N LYS A 174 3.72 17.96 -3.48
CA LYS A 174 4.34 19.14 -2.85
C LYS A 174 5.07 18.77 -1.56
N ARG A 175 4.39 18.02 -0.67
CA ARG A 175 4.99 17.63 0.60
C ARG A 175 6.14 16.65 0.43
N ALA A 176 6.05 15.73 -0.54
CA ALA A 176 7.13 14.80 -0.82
C ALA A 176 8.38 15.52 -1.33
N ALA A 177 8.24 16.59 -2.13
CA ALA A 177 9.36 17.41 -2.55
C ALA A 177 10.09 18.09 -1.39
N GLU A 178 9.37 18.40 -0.31
CA GLU A 178 9.96 19.02 0.90
C GLU A 178 10.60 17.98 1.82
N VAL A 179 9.96 16.81 2.01
CA VAL A 179 10.36 15.81 3.01
C VAL A 179 11.28 14.74 2.43
N TYR A 180 11.12 14.41 1.14
CA TYR A 180 11.84 13.36 0.42
C TYR A 180 12.39 13.89 -0.93
N PRO A 181 13.32 14.85 -0.89
CA PRO A 181 13.78 15.57 -2.09
C PRO A 181 14.55 14.70 -3.10
N HIS A 182 15.09 13.55 -2.67
CA HIS A 182 15.83 12.63 -3.54
C HIS A 182 14.94 11.58 -4.21
N LEU A 183 13.62 11.57 -3.92
CA LEU A 183 12.68 10.66 -4.55
C LEU A 183 11.96 11.33 -5.74
N LYS A 184 11.77 10.57 -6.80
CA LYS A 184 10.85 10.92 -7.89
C LYS A 184 9.46 10.45 -7.54
N VAL A 185 8.51 11.37 -7.39
CA VAL A 185 7.11 11.05 -7.09
C VAL A 185 6.28 11.09 -8.37
N VAL A 186 5.56 10.00 -8.61
CA VAL A 186 4.61 9.85 -9.71
C VAL A 186 3.23 9.56 -9.11
N THR A 187 2.19 10.18 -9.65
CA THR A 187 0.84 10.03 -9.13
C THR A 187 -0.14 9.61 -10.23
N TYR A 188 -1.15 8.81 -9.84
CA TYR A 188 -2.23 8.42 -10.71
C TYR A 188 -3.56 8.44 -9.95
N SER A 189 -4.52 9.24 -10.41
CA SER A 189 -5.87 9.31 -9.84
C SER A 189 -6.84 8.53 -10.75
N PRO A 190 -7.29 7.33 -10.33
CA PRO A 190 -8.30 6.60 -11.09
C PRO A 190 -9.67 7.28 -10.97
N PRO A 191 -10.62 6.99 -11.87
CA PRO A 191 -11.96 7.55 -11.79
C PRO A 191 -12.65 7.14 -10.48
N TYR A 192 -13.41 8.05 -9.87
CA TYR A 192 -14.13 7.79 -8.62
C TYR A 192 -15.41 6.99 -8.91
N LYS A 193 -15.30 5.66 -8.87
CA LYS A 193 -16.38 4.70 -9.11
C LYS A 193 -16.38 3.62 -8.02
N PRO A 194 -17.54 3.03 -7.66
CA PRO A 194 -17.58 1.88 -6.75
C PRO A 194 -16.76 0.70 -7.28
N GLU A 195 -16.91 0.37 -8.55
CA GLU A 195 -16.19 -0.67 -9.28
C GLU A 195 -15.59 -0.08 -10.55
N PHE A 196 -14.43 -0.57 -10.93
CA PHE A 196 -13.76 -0.19 -12.17
C PHE A 196 -14.24 -1.06 -13.33
N SER A 197 -14.40 -0.47 -14.52
CA SER A 197 -14.58 -1.25 -15.74
C SER A 197 -13.27 -1.90 -16.18
N ASP A 198 -13.33 -2.80 -17.14
CA ASP A 198 -12.13 -3.47 -17.69
C ASP A 198 -11.17 -2.44 -18.32
N GLU A 199 -11.71 -1.40 -18.95
CA GLU A 199 -10.92 -0.30 -19.50
C GLU A 199 -10.24 0.52 -18.40
N ASP A 200 -10.95 0.81 -17.30
CA ASP A 200 -10.37 1.51 -16.14
C ASP A 200 -9.25 0.65 -15.53
N ASN A 201 -9.50 -0.65 -15.33
CA ASN A 201 -8.51 -1.59 -14.80
C ASN A 201 -7.27 -1.64 -15.67
N LYS A 202 -7.47 -1.80 -16.99
CA LYS A 202 -6.37 -1.80 -17.95
C LYS A 202 -5.56 -0.50 -17.90
N ALA A 203 -6.22 0.65 -17.87
CA ALA A 203 -5.54 1.95 -17.81
C ALA A 203 -4.70 2.11 -16.53
N ILE A 204 -5.21 1.63 -15.38
CA ILE A 204 -4.49 1.67 -14.10
C ILE A 204 -3.26 0.74 -14.16
N ILE A 205 -3.44 -0.49 -14.65
CA ILE A 205 -2.37 -1.49 -14.77
C ILE A 205 -1.28 -1.01 -15.73
N ASP A 206 -1.67 -0.52 -16.92
CA ASP A 206 -0.75 0.00 -17.91
C ASP A 206 0.06 1.19 -17.36
N ALA A 207 -0.59 2.10 -16.60
CA ALA A 207 0.08 3.23 -15.97
C ALA A 207 1.12 2.78 -14.91
N ILE A 208 0.78 1.80 -14.06
CA ILE A 208 1.70 1.25 -13.05
C ILE A 208 2.89 0.57 -13.74
N ASN A 209 2.61 -0.29 -14.73
CA ASN A 209 3.65 -1.04 -15.45
C ASN A 209 4.57 -0.11 -16.25
N ALA A 210 4.03 0.96 -16.85
CA ALA A 210 4.84 1.95 -17.58
C ALA A 210 5.78 2.75 -16.67
N VAL A 211 5.36 3.02 -15.43
CA VAL A 211 6.20 3.70 -14.43
C VAL A 211 7.25 2.76 -13.86
N ASN A 212 6.91 1.49 -13.65
CA ASN A 212 7.72 0.48 -12.98
C ASN A 212 8.42 1.04 -11.72
N PRO A 213 7.65 1.42 -10.68
CA PRO A 213 8.19 2.15 -9.54
C PRO A 213 9.04 1.26 -8.63
N ASP A 214 9.92 1.89 -7.84
CA ASP A 214 10.67 1.23 -6.75
C ASP A 214 9.81 1.06 -5.48
N LEU A 215 8.67 1.74 -5.40
CA LEU A 215 7.70 1.63 -4.32
C LEU A 215 6.31 2.07 -4.81
N LEU A 216 5.29 1.25 -4.57
CA LEU A 216 3.91 1.55 -4.97
C LEU A 216 2.99 1.68 -3.76
N TRP A 217 2.38 2.84 -3.61
CA TRP A 217 1.34 3.08 -2.63
C TRP A 217 -0.05 3.07 -3.29
N ILE A 218 -0.97 2.27 -2.74
CA ILE A 218 -2.35 2.20 -3.21
C ILE A 218 -3.27 2.80 -2.14
N GLY A 219 -3.89 3.94 -2.49
CA GLY A 219 -4.70 4.75 -1.60
C GLY A 219 -6.15 4.86 -2.05
N MET A 220 -6.91 3.79 -1.87
CA MET A 220 -8.36 3.76 -2.03
C MET A 220 -9.02 3.42 -0.70
N THR A 221 -10.34 3.43 -0.64
CA THR A 221 -11.05 3.00 0.56
C THR A 221 -11.04 1.47 0.67
N ALA A 222 -10.64 0.94 1.85
CA ALA A 222 -10.80 -0.48 2.12
C ALA A 222 -12.29 -0.88 2.11
N PRO A 223 -12.65 -2.03 1.54
CA PRO A 223 -11.84 -3.15 1.05
C PRO A 223 -11.42 -3.05 -0.44
N LYS A 224 -11.75 -1.96 -1.14
CA LYS A 224 -11.52 -1.84 -2.60
C LYS A 224 -10.05 -1.95 -2.97
N GLN A 225 -9.15 -1.27 -2.24
CA GLN A 225 -7.72 -1.27 -2.52
C GLN A 225 -7.10 -2.67 -2.42
N GLU A 226 -7.41 -3.41 -1.37
CA GLU A 226 -6.87 -4.76 -1.17
C GLU A 226 -7.42 -5.74 -2.20
N LYS A 227 -8.73 -5.69 -2.46
CA LYS A 227 -9.40 -6.54 -3.46
C LYS A 227 -8.86 -6.28 -4.85
N TRP A 228 -8.78 -5.02 -5.26
CA TRP A 228 -8.27 -4.63 -6.57
C TRP A 228 -6.82 -5.09 -6.77
N THR A 229 -5.95 -4.82 -5.80
CA THR A 229 -4.54 -5.20 -5.90
C THR A 229 -4.38 -6.71 -5.97
N TYR A 230 -5.12 -7.45 -5.15
CA TYR A 230 -5.08 -8.91 -5.14
C TYR A 230 -5.58 -9.51 -6.47
N SER A 231 -6.72 -9.01 -7.00
CA SER A 231 -7.30 -9.50 -8.25
C SER A 231 -6.38 -9.27 -9.47
N HIS A 232 -5.65 -8.16 -9.48
CA HIS A 232 -4.77 -7.80 -10.59
C HIS A 232 -3.28 -8.04 -10.30
N TRP A 233 -2.95 -8.78 -9.21
CA TRP A 233 -1.58 -8.99 -8.77
C TRP A 233 -0.66 -9.52 -9.86
N ASN A 234 -1.12 -10.49 -10.64
CA ASN A 234 -0.34 -11.12 -11.69
C ASN A 234 -0.17 -10.24 -12.95
N GLU A 235 -1.01 -9.22 -13.11
CA GLU A 235 -0.94 -8.29 -14.23
C GLU A 235 0.00 -7.10 -13.96
N LEU A 236 0.35 -6.87 -12.69
CA LEU A 236 1.32 -5.86 -12.30
C LEU A 236 2.74 -6.39 -12.52
N ASN A 237 3.41 -5.90 -13.57
CA ASN A 237 4.79 -6.26 -13.90
C ASN A 237 5.78 -5.31 -13.22
N ILE A 238 5.88 -5.41 -11.90
CA ILE A 238 6.71 -4.57 -11.04
C ILE A 238 7.59 -5.42 -10.13
N HIS A 239 8.65 -4.84 -9.58
CA HIS A 239 9.60 -5.52 -8.70
C HIS A 239 9.82 -4.75 -7.38
N CYS A 240 8.73 -4.26 -6.80
CA CYS A 240 8.79 -3.40 -5.62
C CYS A 240 7.75 -3.80 -4.56
N HIS A 241 7.86 -3.26 -3.37
CA HIS A 241 6.82 -3.36 -2.35
C HIS A 241 5.58 -2.57 -2.77
N VAL A 242 4.42 -3.15 -2.50
CA VAL A 242 3.11 -2.54 -2.74
C VAL A 242 2.34 -2.48 -1.42
N GLY A 243 2.08 -1.28 -0.94
CA GLY A 243 1.34 -1.07 0.32
C GLY A 243 -0.06 -0.51 0.10
N THR A 244 -1.07 -1.18 0.69
CA THR A 244 -2.47 -0.73 0.67
C THR A 244 -2.77 0.13 1.91
N ILE A 245 -2.59 1.46 1.80
CA ILE A 245 -2.56 2.39 2.95
C ILE A 245 -3.42 3.65 2.77
N GLY A 246 -4.63 3.52 2.23
CA GLY A 246 -5.49 4.65 1.83
C GLY A 246 -5.56 5.84 2.79
N ALA A 247 -5.72 5.62 4.10
CA ALA A 247 -5.81 6.69 5.08
C ALA A 247 -4.50 7.49 5.25
N VAL A 248 -3.36 6.92 4.88
CA VAL A 248 -2.06 7.58 4.97
C VAL A 248 -1.92 8.69 3.95
N PHE A 249 -2.59 8.59 2.80
CA PHE A 249 -2.62 9.63 1.78
C PHE A 249 -3.15 10.95 2.35
N ASP A 250 -4.27 10.88 3.08
CA ASP A 250 -4.87 12.07 3.70
C ASP A 250 -3.98 12.65 4.81
N PHE A 251 -3.32 11.80 5.59
CA PHE A 251 -2.38 12.25 6.63
C PHE A 251 -1.14 12.89 6.03
N PHE A 252 -0.55 12.27 5.03
CA PHE A 252 0.65 12.79 4.39
C PHE A 252 0.36 14.06 3.59
N ALA A 253 -0.79 14.14 2.91
CA ALA A 253 -1.26 15.36 2.27
C ALA A 253 -1.60 16.50 3.25
N GLY A 254 -1.78 16.19 4.55
CA GLY A 254 -2.18 17.16 5.55
C GLY A 254 -3.66 17.56 5.50
N THR A 255 -4.49 16.84 4.73
CA THR A 255 -5.95 17.09 4.65
C THR A 255 -6.69 16.59 5.89
N VAL A 256 -6.12 15.61 6.59
CA VAL A 256 -6.62 15.08 7.86
C VAL A 256 -5.50 15.09 8.89
N GLU A 257 -5.77 15.68 10.06
CA GLU A 257 -4.83 15.64 11.17
C GLU A 257 -4.78 14.25 11.81
N ARG A 258 -3.58 13.74 12.00
CA ARG A 258 -3.37 12.54 12.79
C ARG A 258 -3.57 12.83 14.27
N ALA A 259 -4.03 11.84 15.03
CA ALA A 259 -4.18 12.00 16.48
C ALA A 259 -2.86 12.42 17.13
N PRO A 260 -2.86 13.28 18.15
CA PRO A 260 -1.67 13.65 18.90
C PRO A 260 -0.91 12.41 19.43
N ILE A 261 0.40 12.52 19.60
CA ILE A 261 1.30 11.40 19.98
C ILE A 261 0.82 10.69 21.26
N TRP A 262 0.29 11.43 22.23
CA TRP A 262 -0.24 10.86 23.45
C TRP A 262 -1.38 9.83 23.16
N TRP A 263 -2.35 10.20 22.32
CA TRP A 263 -3.45 9.31 21.91
C TRP A 263 -2.95 8.08 21.15
N GLN A 264 -1.95 8.28 20.30
CA GLN A 264 -1.34 7.18 19.53
C GLN A 264 -0.62 6.19 20.45
N ARG A 265 0.19 6.67 21.41
CA ARG A 265 0.94 5.83 22.37
C ARG A 265 0.01 5.01 23.28
N HIS A 266 -1.16 5.55 23.63
CA HIS A 266 -2.14 4.83 24.46
C HIS A 266 -3.11 3.96 23.64
N GLY A 267 -2.97 3.92 22.30
CA GLY A 267 -3.86 3.14 21.43
C GLY A 267 -5.27 3.71 21.32
N LEU A 268 -5.44 5.01 21.63
CA LEU A 268 -6.71 5.74 21.64
C LEU A 268 -6.93 6.56 20.36
N GLU A 269 -6.16 6.35 19.31
CA GLU A 269 -6.30 7.05 18.03
C GLU A 269 -7.72 6.91 17.45
N TRP A 270 -8.34 5.73 17.62
CA TRP A 270 -9.72 5.48 17.20
C TRP A 270 -10.72 6.37 17.96
N LEU A 271 -10.49 6.62 19.25
CA LEU A 271 -11.36 7.47 20.07
C LEU A 271 -11.21 8.94 19.67
N TYR A 272 -9.99 9.40 19.43
CA TYR A 272 -9.73 10.74 18.89
C TYR A 272 -10.49 10.97 17.57
N ARG A 273 -10.43 10.02 16.64
CA ARG A 273 -11.18 10.09 15.36
C ARG A 273 -12.69 10.08 15.58
N LEU A 274 -13.18 9.28 16.55
CA LEU A 274 -14.59 9.25 16.89
C LEU A 274 -15.07 10.60 17.42
N LEU A 275 -14.26 11.28 18.24
CA LEU A 275 -14.59 12.61 18.77
C LEU A 275 -14.55 13.70 17.69
N LYS A 276 -13.61 13.61 16.72
CA LYS A 276 -13.51 14.56 15.60
C LYS A 276 -14.62 14.37 14.56
N GLU A 277 -15.00 13.13 14.26
CA GLU A 277 -15.97 12.80 13.23
C GLU A 277 -17.03 11.78 13.72
N PRO A 278 -17.85 12.14 14.73
CA PRO A 278 -18.75 11.18 15.39
C PRO A 278 -19.77 10.55 14.42
N LYS A 279 -20.38 11.34 13.53
CA LYS A 279 -21.38 10.86 12.56
C LYS A 279 -20.85 9.80 11.62
N ARG A 280 -19.58 9.90 11.19
CA ARG A 280 -18.94 8.95 10.27
C ARG A 280 -18.37 7.73 10.98
N MET A 281 -17.85 7.91 12.21
CA MET A 281 -17.04 6.91 12.90
C MET A 281 -17.79 6.06 13.93
N TRP A 282 -18.96 6.48 14.43
CA TRP A 282 -19.65 5.76 15.51
C TRP A 282 -20.01 4.31 15.15
N ARG A 283 -20.57 4.08 13.93
CA ARG A 283 -20.89 2.74 13.47
C ARG A 283 -19.64 1.86 13.38
N ARG A 284 -18.55 2.43 12.84
CA ARG A 284 -17.28 1.73 12.66
C ARG A 284 -16.66 1.33 13.99
N TYR A 285 -16.67 2.23 14.98
CA TYR A 285 -15.98 2.00 16.23
C TYR A 285 -16.87 1.41 17.31
N ILE A 286 -18.08 1.89 17.54
CA ILE A 286 -18.95 1.34 18.60
C ILE A 286 -19.49 -0.02 18.17
N ILE A 287 -20.21 -0.10 17.05
CA ILE A 287 -20.78 -1.35 16.58
C ILE A 287 -19.67 -2.30 16.12
N GLY A 288 -18.70 -1.79 15.36
CA GLY A 288 -17.62 -2.60 14.82
C GLY A 288 -16.73 -3.22 15.88
N ASN A 289 -16.33 -2.49 16.91
CA ASN A 289 -15.51 -3.06 17.98
C ASN A 289 -16.29 -4.08 18.84
N THR A 290 -17.57 -3.85 19.10
CA THR A 290 -18.43 -4.82 19.81
C THR A 290 -18.54 -6.12 18.99
N LEU A 291 -18.78 -6.02 17.68
CA LEU A 291 -18.83 -7.18 16.79
C LEU A 291 -17.47 -7.89 16.73
N PHE A 292 -16.37 -7.15 16.69
CA PHE A 292 -15.02 -7.72 16.72
C PHE A 292 -14.79 -8.52 18.01
N LEU A 293 -15.11 -7.96 19.17
CA LEU A 293 -14.98 -8.67 20.46
C LEU A 293 -15.83 -9.93 20.49
N TRP A 294 -17.07 -9.85 20.02
CA TRP A 294 -17.94 -11.02 19.91
C TRP A 294 -17.34 -12.14 19.03
N ASN A 295 -16.77 -11.74 17.88
CA ASN A 295 -16.10 -12.68 17.01
C ASN A 295 -14.86 -13.31 17.67
N MET A 296 -14.11 -12.53 18.46
CA MET A 296 -12.96 -13.05 19.21
C MET A 296 -13.36 -14.06 20.29
N VAL A 297 -14.47 -13.83 20.98
CA VAL A 297 -15.04 -14.83 21.91
C VAL A 297 -15.32 -16.15 21.18
N LYS A 298 -15.95 -16.07 19.99
CA LYS A 298 -16.23 -17.26 19.16
C LYS A 298 -14.99 -17.96 18.63
N GLU A 299 -13.91 -17.24 18.39
CA GLU A 299 -12.64 -17.84 17.94
C GLU A 299 -11.87 -18.52 19.07
N LYS A 300 -12.10 -18.09 20.31
CA LYS A 300 -11.43 -18.66 21.49
C LYS A 300 -12.06 -19.98 21.93
N CYS A 301 -13.39 -20.09 21.80
CA CYS A 301 -14.12 -21.33 22.06
C CYS A 301 -13.96 -22.33 20.92
#